data_62d5e7442d547f91dfec86092b34c3cf
#
_entry.id   62d5e7442d547f91dfec86092b34c3cf
#
_cell.length_a   1.000
_cell.length_b   1.000
_cell.length_c   1.000
_cell.angle_alpha   90.00
_cell.angle_beta   90.00
_cell.angle_gamma   90.00
#
_symmetry.space_group_name_H-M   'P 1'
#
loop_
_entity.id
_entity.type
_entity.pdbx_description
1 polymer ?
#
loop_
_entity_poly.entity_id
_entity_poly.type
_entity_poly.pdbx_seq_one_letter_code
_entity_poly.pdbx_strand_id
1 'polypeptide(L)'
;MKIAVCPGSFDPVTNGHIDIIERASAMFDELIVGVFHNVNKKPLFTMQERVELLTEATKHLKNVKVTSFHGLLNEYVKQQGSRIIVRGLRAMSDFEYEFQRALLLKHLDPEIETVFMMTSNEYSFLSSSGIRELANFQGEIKGLVPKCVEIAIKQKVQNKI
;
A
#
# COMPACT_ATOMS: atom_id res chain seq x y z
N MET A 1 -0.43 22.19 -8.27
CA MET A 1 -0.38 20.71 -8.46
C MET A 1 -0.71 20.05 -7.12
N LYS A 2 -1.75 19.21 -7.10
CA LYS A 2 -2.18 18.49 -5.89
C LYS A 2 -1.51 17.12 -5.86
N ILE A 3 -0.49 16.99 -5.02
CA ILE A 3 0.24 15.73 -4.82
C ILE A 3 -0.29 15.05 -3.57
N ALA A 4 -0.54 13.75 -3.62
CA ALA A 4 -0.88 12.94 -2.46
C ALA A 4 0.09 11.76 -2.30
N VAL A 5 0.28 11.30 -1.07
CA VAL A 5 1.11 10.14 -0.74
C VAL A 5 0.21 9.02 -0.23
N CYS A 6 0.34 7.84 -0.81
CA CYS A 6 -0.33 6.61 -0.36
C CYS A 6 0.73 5.66 0.24
N PRO A 7 0.96 5.71 1.57
CA PRO A 7 1.98 4.90 2.20
C PRO A 7 1.47 3.52 2.57
N GLY A 8 2.34 2.52 2.50
CA GLY A 8 2.03 1.17 2.95
C GLY A 8 3.25 0.25 2.91
N SER A 9 3.16 -0.91 3.55
CA SER A 9 4.19 -1.93 3.45
C SER A 9 4.08 -2.75 2.17
N PHE A 10 2.88 -2.95 1.64
CA PHE A 10 2.61 -3.66 0.37
C PHE A 10 3.37 -4.98 0.23
N ASP A 11 3.15 -5.87 1.15
CA ASP A 11 3.88 -7.14 1.27
C ASP A 11 2.97 -8.39 1.27
N PRO A 12 2.41 -8.71 0.10
CA PRO A 12 2.46 -8.02 -1.19
C PRO A 12 1.35 -6.98 -1.38
N VAL A 13 1.43 -6.22 -2.46
CA VAL A 13 0.30 -5.44 -2.96
C VAL A 13 -0.85 -6.37 -3.36
N THR A 14 -2.08 -6.00 -3.01
CA THR A 14 -3.32 -6.74 -3.32
C THR A 14 -4.21 -5.94 -4.27
N ASN A 15 -5.24 -6.58 -4.83
CA ASN A 15 -6.23 -5.87 -5.64
C ASN A 15 -7.02 -4.82 -4.83
N GLY A 16 -7.12 -5.00 -3.51
CA GLY A 16 -7.67 -3.97 -2.63
C GLY A 16 -6.80 -2.71 -2.57
N HIS A 17 -5.48 -2.86 -2.55
CA HIS A 17 -4.56 -1.72 -2.66
C HIS A 17 -4.65 -1.04 -4.02
N ILE A 18 -4.72 -1.82 -5.10
CA ILE A 18 -4.82 -1.28 -6.46
C ILE A 18 -6.11 -0.47 -6.62
N ASP A 19 -7.24 -0.95 -6.12
CA ASP A 19 -8.52 -0.21 -6.12
C ASP A 19 -8.37 1.19 -5.50
N ILE A 20 -7.77 1.28 -4.33
CA ILE A 20 -7.52 2.57 -3.66
C ILE A 20 -6.55 3.45 -4.46
N ILE A 21 -5.47 2.88 -4.98
CA ILE A 21 -4.47 3.61 -5.76
C ILE A 21 -5.08 4.18 -7.04
N GLU A 22 -5.84 3.39 -7.78
CA GLU A 22 -6.53 3.83 -9.00
C GLU A 22 -7.50 4.96 -8.73
N ARG A 23 -8.36 4.81 -7.72
CA ARG A 23 -9.35 5.83 -7.36
C ARG A 23 -8.69 7.10 -6.81
N ALA A 24 -7.64 6.97 -6.01
CA ALA A 24 -6.87 8.12 -5.53
C ALA A 24 -6.15 8.82 -6.69
N SER A 25 -5.57 8.09 -7.64
CA SER A 25 -4.88 8.68 -8.79
C SER A 25 -5.80 9.55 -9.64
N ALA A 26 -7.10 9.24 -9.68
CA ALA A 26 -8.08 10.06 -10.38
C ALA A 26 -8.45 11.37 -9.65
N MET A 27 -8.11 11.50 -8.37
CA MET A 27 -8.45 12.66 -7.54
C MET A 27 -7.32 13.68 -7.43
N PHE A 28 -6.09 13.27 -7.71
CA PHE A 28 -4.88 14.09 -7.55
C PHE A 28 -4.11 14.21 -8.87
N ASP A 29 -3.37 15.29 -9.01
CA ASP A 29 -2.52 15.50 -10.19
C ASP A 29 -1.35 14.49 -10.22
N GLU A 30 -0.83 14.13 -9.03
CA GLU A 30 0.20 13.10 -8.86
C GLU A 30 -0.08 12.31 -7.57
N LEU A 31 0.03 11.00 -7.66
CA LEU A 31 -0.04 10.10 -6.51
C LEU A 31 1.29 9.38 -6.32
N ILE A 32 1.87 9.53 -5.13
CA ILE A 32 3.13 8.86 -4.77
C ILE A 32 2.80 7.69 -3.85
N VAL A 33 3.05 6.48 -4.32
CA VAL A 33 2.91 5.26 -3.51
C VAL A 33 4.23 5.00 -2.80
N GLY A 34 4.23 5.20 -1.49
CA GLY A 34 5.42 5.10 -0.64
C GLY A 34 5.50 3.75 0.05
N VAL A 35 6.44 2.90 -0.34
CA VAL A 35 6.69 1.61 0.31
C VAL A 35 7.60 1.83 1.51
N PHE A 36 7.14 1.50 2.72
CA PHE A 36 7.96 1.62 3.91
C PHE A 36 8.42 0.28 4.49
N HIS A 37 9.54 0.30 5.19
CA HIS A 37 10.07 -0.85 5.90
C HIS A 37 9.40 -0.99 7.26
N ASN A 38 8.69 -2.10 7.48
CA ASN A 38 8.18 -2.43 8.80
C ASN A 38 9.21 -3.29 9.54
N VAL A 39 9.93 -2.68 10.48
CA VAL A 39 11.00 -3.33 11.27
C VAL A 39 10.50 -4.47 12.17
N ASN A 40 9.20 -4.52 12.45
CA ASN A 40 8.61 -5.48 13.39
C ASN A 40 8.11 -6.78 12.73
N LYS A 41 8.25 -6.94 11.42
CA LYS A 41 7.75 -8.11 10.68
C LYS A 41 8.79 -8.66 9.73
N LYS A 42 8.90 -9.99 9.69
CA LYS A 42 9.67 -10.68 8.64
C LYS A 42 8.88 -10.59 7.33
N PRO A 43 9.38 -9.85 6.32
CA PRO A 43 8.64 -9.65 5.08
C PRO A 43 8.66 -10.90 4.19
N LEU A 44 7.62 -11.05 3.35
CA LEU A 44 7.62 -12.06 2.28
C LEU A 44 8.51 -11.62 1.12
N PHE A 45 8.41 -10.35 0.75
CA PHE A 45 9.19 -9.72 -0.32
C PHE A 45 10.15 -8.68 0.24
N THR A 46 11.33 -8.58 -0.36
CA THR A 46 12.28 -7.50 -0.06
C THR A 46 11.68 -6.13 -0.41
N MET A 47 12.26 -5.06 0.10
CA MET A 47 11.83 -3.70 -0.24
C MET A 47 11.85 -3.47 -1.76
N GLN A 48 12.93 -3.89 -2.42
CA GLN A 48 13.08 -3.75 -3.87
C GLN A 48 12.02 -4.54 -4.63
N GLU A 49 11.79 -5.79 -4.27
CA GLU A 49 10.74 -6.62 -4.89
C GLU A 49 9.34 -5.98 -4.74
N ARG A 50 9.03 -5.41 -3.58
CA ARG A 50 7.75 -4.73 -3.35
C ARG A 50 7.58 -3.50 -4.23
N VAL A 51 8.63 -2.70 -4.38
CA VAL A 51 8.63 -1.54 -5.29
C VAL A 51 8.46 -1.97 -6.75
N GLU A 52 9.17 -3.00 -7.18
CA GLU A 52 9.07 -3.53 -8.55
C GLU A 52 7.67 -4.07 -8.85
N LEU A 53 7.10 -4.86 -7.94
CA LEU A 53 5.74 -5.41 -8.08
C LEU A 53 4.67 -4.31 -8.13
N LEU A 54 4.78 -3.29 -7.27
CA LEU A 54 3.89 -2.12 -7.29
C LEU A 54 4.03 -1.34 -8.59
N THR A 55 5.26 -1.09 -9.04
CA THR A 55 5.52 -0.36 -10.29
C THR A 55 4.90 -1.09 -11.48
N GLU A 56 5.06 -2.40 -11.57
CA GLU A 56 4.45 -3.20 -12.63
C GLU A 56 2.92 -3.19 -12.52
N ALA A 57 2.37 -3.35 -11.30
CA ALA A 57 0.93 -3.38 -11.09
C ALA A 57 0.23 -2.04 -11.37
N THR A 58 0.96 -0.92 -11.28
CA THR A 58 0.42 0.43 -11.48
C THR A 58 0.88 1.11 -12.77
N LYS A 59 1.60 0.41 -13.64
CA LYS A 59 2.19 0.99 -14.88
C LYS A 59 1.18 1.62 -15.85
N HIS A 60 -0.09 1.21 -15.76
CA HIS A 60 -1.18 1.79 -16.54
C HIS A 60 -1.63 3.18 -16.04
N LEU A 61 -1.21 3.59 -14.84
CA LEU A 61 -1.54 4.87 -14.22
C LEU A 61 -0.40 5.87 -14.45
N LYS A 62 -0.61 6.81 -15.35
CA LYS A 62 0.46 7.73 -15.81
C LYS A 62 0.95 8.72 -14.73
N ASN A 63 0.11 9.03 -13.74
CA ASN A 63 0.38 9.99 -12.68
C ASN A 63 0.71 9.32 -11.33
N VAL A 64 1.00 8.01 -11.33
CA VAL A 64 1.42 7.27 -10.14
C VAL A 64 2.92 7.05 -10.19
N LYS A 65 3.60 7.41 -9.09
CA LYS A 65 5.01 7.12 -8.86
C LYS A 65 5.16 6.20 -7.67
N VAL A 66 6.01 5.19 -7.78
CA VAL A 66 6.32 4.26 -6.68
C VAL A 66 7.72 4.54 -6.16
N THR A 67 7.83 4.74 -4.86
CA THR A 67 9.11 4.98 -4.18
C THR A 67 9.16 4.17 -2.88
N SER A 68 10.34 4.07 -2.29
CA SER A 68 10.54 3.50 -0.96
C SER A 68 11.08 4.55 0.00
N PHE A 69 10.80 4.38 1.29
CA PHE A 69 11.34 5.26 2.31
C PHE A 69 11.61 4.56 3.63
N HIS A 70 12.50 5.16 4.40
CA HIS A 70 12.82 4.82 5.78
C HIS A 70 12.62 6.06 6.65
N GLY A 71 12.29 5.87 7.91
CA GLY A 71 12.11 6.96 8.85
C GLY A 71 10.67 7.42 9.02
N LEU A 72 10.49 8.68 9.40
CA LEU A 72 9.20 9.24 9.75
C LEU A 72 8.36 9.56 8.52
N LEU A 73 7.10 9.16 8.55
CA LEU A 73 6.17 9.37 7.45
C LEU A 73 5.92 10.87 7.15
N ASN A 74 5.82 11.70 8.19
CA ASN A 74 5.62 13.14 8.01
C ASN A 74 6.80 13.80 7.27
N GLU A 75 8.04 13.41 7.58
CA GLU A 75 9.22 13.91 6.87
C GLU A 75 9.24 13.46 5.41
N TYR A 76 8.92 12.19 5.17
CA TYR A 76 8.82 11.67 3.82
C TYR A 76 7.76 12.40 2.98
N VAL A 77 6.57 12.60 3.53
CA VAL A 77 5.47 13.32 2.84
C VAL A 77 5.91 14.73 2.43
N LYS A 78 6.60 15.45 3.33
CA LYS A 78 7.17 16.77 3.02
C LYS A 78 8.22 16.72 1.92
N GLN A 79 9.13 15.75 1.97
CA GLN A 79 10.15 15.56 0.93
C GLN A 79 9.55 15.31 -0.45
N GLN A 80 8.36 14.70 -0.51
CA GLN A 80 7.61 14.52 -1.76
C GLN A 80 6.83 15.78 -2.20
N GLY A 81 6.97 16.89 -1.48
CA GLY A 81 6.23 18.13 -1.79
C GLY A 81 4.72 18.03 -1.53
N SER A 82 4.31 17.09 -0.69
CA SER A 82 2.92 16.84 -0.35
C SER A 82 2.60 17.21 1.10
N ARG A 83 1.30 17.38 1.38
CA ARG A 83 0.71 17.50 2.72
C ARG A 83 -0.48 16.57 2.88
N ILE A 84 -0.73 15.71 1.90
CA ILE A 84 -1.91 14.85 1.85
C ILE A 84 -1.46 13.39 1.88
N ILE A 85 -2.03 12.65 2.83
CA ILE A 85 -1.87 11.19 2.94
C ILE A 85 -3.21 10.55 2.58
N VAL A 86 -3.17 9.52 1.73
CA VAL A 86 -4.34 8.71 1.40
C VAL A 86 -4.20 7.35 2.08
N ARG A 87 -5.24 6.92 2.79
CA ARG A 87 -5.34 5.62 3.45
C ARG A 87 -6.64 4.92 3.07
N GLY A 88 -6.55 3.64 2.75
CA GLY A 88 -7.72 2.79 2.54
C GLY A 88 -8.27 2.25 3.86
N LEU A 89 -9.59 2.17 3.98
CA LEU A 89 -10.29 1.57 5.12
C LEU A 89 -11.16 0.41 4.66
N ARG A 90 -11.09 -0.73 5.35
CA ARG A 90 -11.88 -1.93 5.06
C ARG A 90 -13.00 -2.15 6.06
N ALA A 91 -12.77 -1.84 7.34
CA ALA A 91 -13.67 -2.07 8.44
C ALA A 91 -13.52 -1.02 9.55
N MET A 92 -14.44 -1.01 10.50
CA MET A 92 -14.39 -0.09 11.64
C MET A 92 -13.14 -0.28 12.50
N SER A 93 -12.65 -1.50 12.65
CA SER A 93 -11.40 -1.79 13.36
C SER A 93 -10.18 -1.16 12.69
N ASP A 94 -10.14 -1.12 11.36
CA ASP A 94 -9.11 -0.41 10.62
C ASP A 94 -9.20 1.11 10.91
N PHE A 95 -10.42 1.64 10.99
CA PHE A 95 -10.66 3.07 11.23
C PHE A 95 -10.07 3.53 12.56
N GLU A 96 -10.30 2.83 13.65
CA GLU A 96 -9.77 3.22 14.97
C GLU A 96 -8.25 3.31 14.96
N TYR A 97 -7.59 2.30 14.42
CA TYR A 97 -6.15 2.26 14.31
C TYR A 97 -5.59 3.36 13.40
N GLU A 98 -6.16 3.54 12.22
CA GLU A 98 -5.75 4.54 11.26
C GLU A 98 -6.05 5.96 11.74
N PHE A 99 -7.16 6.16 12.44
CA PHE A 99 -7.53 7.44 13.04
C PHE A 99 -6.53 7.88 14.11
N GLN A 100 -6.12 6.99 15.00
CA GLN A 100 -5.08 7.29 16.00
C GLN A 100 -3.76 7.66 15.35
N ARG A 101 -3.36 6.96 14.29
CA ARG A 101 -2.16 7.28 13.54
C ARG A 101 -2.24 8.64 12.84
N ALA A 102 -3.39 8.96 12.25
CA ALA A 102 -3.63 10.25 11.61
C ALA A 102 -3.54 11.40 12.65
N LEU A 103 -4.11 11.23 13.84
CA LEU A 103 -4.00 12.21 14.92
C LEU A 103 -2.55 12.40 15.37
N LEU A 104 -1.79 11.32 15.51
CA LEU A 104 -0.38 11.40 15.87
C LEU A 104 0.43 12.14 14.79
N LEU A 105 0.20 11.85 13.52
CA LEU A 105 0.84 12.57 12.41
C LEU A 105 0.47 14.05 12.41
N LYS A 106 -0.80 14.37 12.63
CA LYS A 106 -1.30 15.76 12.73
C LYS A 106 -0.68 16.52 13.92
N HIS A 107 -0.41 15.82 15.03
CA HIS A 107 0.31 16.39 16.17
C HIS A 107 1.78 16.71 15.82
N LEU A 108 2.46 15.80 15.11
CA LEU A 108 3.85 16.01 14.68
C LEU A 108 3.96 17.09 13.59
N ASP A 109 2.97 17.18 12.74
CA ASP A 109 2.90 18.14 11.65
C ASP A 109 1.46 18.59 11.39
N PRO A 110 1.07 19.77 11.90
CA PRO A 110 -0.29 20.28 11.74
C PRO A 110 -0.73 20.55 10.30
N GLU A 111 0.20 20.65 9.36
CA GLU A 111 -0.11 20.89 7.95
C GLU A 111 -0.48 19.62 7.18
N ILE A 112 -0.20 18.44 7.72
CA ILE A 112 -0.55 17.16 7.08
C ILE A 112 -2.01 16.82 7.31
N GLU A 113 -2.69 16.46 6.24
CA GLU A 113 -4.07 15.94 6.25
C GLU A 113 -4.11 14.50 5.77
N THR A 114 -4.93 13.68 6.44
CA THR A 114 -5.17 12.29 6.05
C THR A 114 -6.57 12.14 5.47
N VAL A 115 -6.63 11.64 4.24
CA VAL A 115 -7.87 11.31 3.54
C VAL A 115 -8.09 9.81 3.62
N PHE A 116 -9.23 9.41 4.20
CA PHE A 116 -9.63 8.02 4.24
C PHE A 116 -10.54 7.67 3.08
N MET A 117 -10.22 6.59 2.37
CA MET A 117 -11.03 6.07 1.27
C MET A 117 -11.55 4.69 1.63
N MET A 118 -12.85 4.49 1.49
CA MET A 118 -13.45 3.17 1.72
C MET A 118 -13.03 2.21 0.60
N THR A 119 -12.53 1.05 0.99
CA THR A 119 -12.25 -0.06 0.06
C THR A 119 -13.55 -0.55 -0.58
N SER A 120 -13.51 -0.88 -1.86
CA SER A 120 -14.66 -1.46 -2.56
C SER A 120 -15.08 -2.78 -1.90
N ASN A 121 -16.39 -3.04 -1.88
CA ASN A 121 -16.95 -4.20 -1.17
C ASN A 121 -16.33 -5.54 -1.59
N GLU A 122 -16.03 -5.70 -2.87
CA GLU A 122 -15.41 -6.92 -3.42
C GLU A 122 -14.00 -7.20 -2.88
N TYR A 123 -13.32 -6.18 -2.32
CA TYR A 123 -11.97 -6.29 -1.76
C TYR A 123 -11.91 -6.05 -0.24
N SER A 124 -13.05 -5.87 0.41
CA SER A 124 -13.10 -5.53 1.84
C SER A 124 -12.52 -6.61 2.77
N PHE A 125 -12.49 -7.86 2.33
CA PHE A 125 -11.89 -8.99 3.05
C PHE A 125 -10.39 -9.17 2.77
N LEU A 126 -9.82 -8.46 1.79
CA LEU A 126 -8.42 -8.63 1.39
C LEU A 126 -7.46 -7.94 2.37
N SER A 127 -6.40 -8.64 2.71
CA SER A 127 -5.25 -8.09 3.41
C SER A 127 -3.96 -8.76 2.92
N SER A 128 -2.84 -8.05 3.02
CA SER A 128 -1.53 -8.65 2.74
C SER A 128 -1.24 -9.83 3.67
N SER A 129 -1.65 -9.75 4.94
CA SER A 129 -1.53 -10.86 5.89
C SER A 129 -2.28 -12.11 5.43
N GLY A 130 -3.54 -11.95 4.99
CA GLY A 130 -4.35 -13.05 4.45
C GLY A 130 -3.73 -13.66 3.19
N ILE A 131 -3.19 -12.84 2.30
CA ILE A 131 -2.49 -13.34 1.11
C ILE A 131 -1.23 -14.13 1.47
N ARG A 132 -0.43 -13.65 2.44
CA ARG A 132 0.75 -14.38 2.92
C ARG A 132 0.36 -15.72 3.55
N GLU A 133 -0.71 -15.76 4.31
CA GLU A 133 -1.25 -17.01 4.89
C GLU A 133 -1.66 -17.99 3.80
N LEU A 134 -2.47 -17.56 2.82
CA LEU A 134 -2.85 -18.39 1.68
C LEU A 134 -1.62 -18.90 0.90
N ALA A 135 -0.63 -18.03 0.66
CA ALA A 135 0.60 -18.40 -0.03
C ALA A 135 1.38 -19.49 0.73
N ASN A 136 1.49 -19.37 2.06
CA ASN A 136 2.18 -20.36 2.89
C ASN A 136 1.53 -21.74 2.86
N PHE A 137 0.21 -21.80 2.71
CA PHE A 137 -0.56 -23.04 2.61
C PHE A 137 -0.89 -23.43 1.16
N GLN A 138 -0.27 -22.79 0.17
CA GLN A 138 -0.49 -23.02 -1.26
C GLN A 138 -1.96 -22.87 -1.69
N GLY A 139 -2.68 -21.97 -1.01
CA GLY A 139 -4.06 -21.65 -1.33
C GLY A 139 -4.19 -20.85 -2.63
N GLU A 140 -5.41 -20.79 -3.15
CA GLU A 140 -5.73 -20.05 -4.38
C GLU A 140 -5.73 -18.53 -4.12
N ILE A 141 -4.91 -17.81 -4.87
CA ILE A 141 -4.75 -16.34 -4.78
C ILE A 141 -5.15 -15.61 -6.07
N LYS A 142 -5.56 -16.34 -7.10
CA LYS A 142 -5.98 -15.76 -8.37
C LYS A 142 -7.16 -14.81 -8.19
N GLY A 143 -7.06 -13.62 -8.78
CA GLY A 143 -8.08 -12.57 -8.67
C GLY A 143 -8.04 -11.76 -7.37
N LEU A 144 -7.15 -12.11 -6.41
CA LEU A 144 -6.97 -11.39 -5.15
C LEU A 144 -5.78 -10.43 -5.21
N VAL A 145 -4.83 -10.72 -6.08
CA VAL A 145 -3.61 -9.95 -6.29
C VAL A 145 -3.40 -9.68 -7.78
N PRO A 146 -2.62 -8.64 -8.13
CA PRO A 146 -2.19 -8.43 -9.52
C PRO A 146 -1.45 -9.65 -10.09
N LYS A 147 -1.52 -9.85 -11.40
CA LYS A 147 -0.92 -11.02 -12.06
C LYS A 147 0.58 -11.17 -11.80
N CYS A 148 1.32 -10.07 -11.80
CA CYS A 148 2.76 -10.07 -11.48
C CYS A 148 3.04 -10.57 -10.06
N VAL A 149 2.18 -10.24 -9.10
CA VAL A 149 2.27 -10.70 -7.71
C VAL A 149 1.94 -12.19 -7.60
N GLU A 150 0.91 -12.67 -8.31
CA GLU A 150 0.58 -14.09 -8.36
C GLU A 150 1.77 -14.93 -8.81
N ILE A 151 2.43 -14.49 -9.89
CA ILE A 151 3.63 -15.17 -10.43
C ILE A 151 4.78 -15.14 -9.40
N ALA A 152 5.05 -13.99 -8.81
CA ALA A 152 6.12 -13.83 -7.83
C ALA A 152 5.93 -14.70 -6.57
N ILE A 153 4.69 -14.81 -6.08
CA ILE A 153 4.35 -15.67 -4.93
C ILE A 153 4.61 -17.13 -5.28
N LYS A 154 4.14 -17.60 -6.44
CA LYS A 154 4.34 -18.99 -6.88
C LYS A 154 5.84 -19.34 -6.95
N GLN A 155 6.66 -18.45 -7.49
CA GLN A 155 8.11 -18.64 -7.54
C GLN A 155 8.74 -18.70 -6.16
N LYS A 156 8.34 -17.81 -5.23
CA LYS A 156 8.87 -17.81 -3.85
C LYS A 156 8.50 -19.05 -3.05
N VAL A 157 7.30 -19.57 -3.23
CA VAL A 157 6.84 -20.77 -2.53
C VAL A 157 7.56 -22.01 -3.07
N GLN A 158 7.74 -22.12 -4.40
CA GLN A 158 8.46 -23.21 -5.02
C GLN A 158 9.95 -23.29 -4.59
N ASN A 159 10.59 -22.14 -4.35
CA ASN A 159 11.99 -22.08 -3.92
C ASN A 159 12.20 -22.36 -2.42
N LYS A 160 11.13 -22.59 -1.65
CA LYS A 160 11.19 -22.96 -0.22
C LYS A 160 11.08 -24.46 0.03
N ILE A 161 10.85 -25.27 -0.99
CA ILE A 161 10.84 -26.73 -0.98
C ILE A 161 12.18 -27.25 -1.47
#